data_7cf1758c3ba89dc007b7753c8fe2d402
#
_entry.id   7cf1758c3ba89dc007b7753c8fe2d402
#
_cell.length_a   1.000
_cell.length_b   1.000
_cell.length_c   1.000
_cell.angle_alpha   90.00
_cell.angle_beta   90.00
_cell.angle_gamma   90.00
#
_symmetry.space_group_name_H-M   'P 1'
#
loop_
_entity.id
_entity.type
_entity.pdbx_description
1 polymer ?
#
loop_
_entity_poly.entity_id
_entity_poly.type
_entity_poly.pdbx_seq_one_letter_code
_entity_poly.pdbx_strand_id
1 'polypeptide(L)'
;MSAIQPISPTKAEIDEESRRVRSLRIVVNLSLSLIAQGNLPYSEAQELAASARRLAEVLFPGKGEVYDLLYRPKFRQLINEVYRLQ
;
A
#
# COMPACT_ATOMS: atom_id res chain seq x y z
N MET A 1 16.00 32.70 23.39
CA MET A 1 15.95 32.12 22.75
C MET A 1 15.41 31.17 22.71
N SER A 2 15.18 30.62 22.26
CA SER A 2 14.70 29.81 21.97
C SER A 2 14.41 29.16 21.77
N ALA A 3 14.26 29.10 21.69
CA ALA A 3 13.49 28.54 21.38
C ALA A 3 13.48 27.28 20.96
N ILE A 4 12.76 26.61 21.47
CA ILE A 4 12.52 25.29 21.03
C ILE A 4 11.61 25.40 19.81
N GLN A 5 12.18 25.07 18.70
CA GLN A 5 11.37 24.97 17.51
C GLN A 5 10.84 23.56 17.38
N PRO A 6 9.62 23.40 16.89
CA PRO A 6 9.13 22.07 16.57
C PRO A 6 10.09 21.42 15.58
N ILE A 7 10.36 20.16 15.78
CA ILE A 7 11.15 19.41 14.82
C ILE A 7 10.32 19.24 13.58
N SER A 8 10.73 19.90 12.53
CA SER A 8 10.09 19.80 11.24
C SER A 8 10.95 18.96 10.32
N PRO A 9 10.36 18.09 9.50
CA PRO A 9 11.16 17.35 8.53
C PRO A 9 11.80 18.31 7.53
N THR A 10 13.00 17.98 7.10
CA THR A 10 13.68 18.74 6.06
C THR A 10 12.97 18.53 4.73
N LYS A 11 13.27 19.42 3.76
CA LYS A 11 12.73 19.25 2.42
C LYS A 11 13.12 17.88 1.83
N ALA A 12 14.36 17.47 2.06
CA ALA A 12 14.83 16.16 1.57
C ALA A 12 14.03 15.01 2.19
N GLU A 13 13.73 15.10 3.48
CA GLU A 13 12.93 14.08 4.15
C GLU A 13 11.49 14.05 3.65
N ILE A 14 10.91 15.22 3.40
CA ILE A 14 9.55 15.32 2.86
C ILE A 14 9.52 14.74 1.44
N ASP A 15 10.51 15.07 0.62
CA ASP A 15 10.60 14.54 -0.75
C ASP A 15 10.75 13.03 -0.75
N GLU A 16 11.56 12.49 0.17
CA GLU A 16 11.77 11.06 0.29
C GLU A 16 10.49 10.34 0.71
N GLU A 17 9.79 10.88 1.68
CA GLU A 17 8.53 10.31 2.13
C GLU A 17 7.47 10.37 1.04
N SER A 18 7.39 11.48 0.33
CA SER A 18 6.46 11.63 -0.78
C SER A 18 6.74 10.61 -1.88
N ARG A 19 8.02 10.32 -2.13
CA ARG A 19 8.42 9.32 -3.11
C ARG A 19 7.96 7.93 -2.68
N ARG A 20 8.14 7.59 -1.40
CA ARG A 20 7.71 6.29 -0.88
C ARG A 20 6.20 6.13 -0.95
N VAL A 21 5.46 7.17 -0.57
CA VAL A 21 4.00 7.15 -0.64
C VAL A 21 3.54 6.95 -2.09
N ARG A 22 4.17 7.67 -3.02
CA ARG A 22 3.82 7.56 -4.43
C ARG A 22 4.10 6.16 -4.96
N SER A 23 5.27 5.59 -4.60
CA SER A 23 5.63 4.25 -5.03
C SER A 23 4.63 3.22 -4.54
N LEU A 24 4.25 3.31 -3.27
CA LEU A 24 3.27 2.39 -2.72
C LEU A 24 1.92 2.53 -3.41
N ARG A 25 1.48 3.77 -3.63
CA ARG A 25 0.20 4.02 -4.29
C ARG A 25 0.17 3.46 -5.70
N ILE A 26 1.27 3.61 -6.44
CA ILE A 26 1.36 3.08 -7.80
C ILE A 26 1.25 1.55 -7.77
N VAL A 27 1.99 0.90 -6.88
CA VAL A 27 1.97 -0.57 -6.80
C VAL A 27 0.60 -1.07 -6.36
N VAL A 28 -0.01 -0.44 -5.37
CA VAL A 28 -1.35 -0.83 -4.92
C VAL A 28 -2.36 -0.68 -6.06
N ASN A 29 -2.36 0.45 -6.74
CA ASN A 29 -3.30 0.70 -7.82
C ASN A 29 -3.08 -0.25 -9.01
N LEU A 30 -1.83 -0.53 -9.33
CA LEU A 30 -1.51 -1.48 -10.39
C LEU A 30 -1.99 -2.88 -10.01
N SER A 31 -1.72 -3.31 -8.79
CA SER A 31 -2.16 -4.62 -8.30
C SER A 31 -3.67 -4.75 -8.32
N LEU A 32 -4.38 -3.72 -7.86
CA LEU A 32 -5.84 -3.71 -7.90
C LEU A 32 -6.36 -3.78 -9.33
N SER A 33 -5.72 -3.06 -10.25
CA SER A 33 -6.11 -3.08 -11.67
C SER A 33 -5.92 -4.46 -12.28
N LEU A 34 -4.81 -5.13 -11.97
CA LEU A 34 -4.55 -6.48 -12.48
C LEU A 34 -5.57 -7.47 -11.95
N ILE A 35 -5.91 -7.37 -10.67
CA ILE A 35 -6.93 -8.23 -10.07
C ILE A 35 -8.30 -7.96 -10.70
N ALA A 36 -8.62 -6.70 -10.92
CA ALA A 36 -9.92 -6.30 -11.49
C ALA A 36 -10.13 -6.85 -12.90
N GLN A 37 -9.06 -7.07 -13.66
CA GLN A 37 -9.18 -7.65 -15.00
C GLN A 37 -9.71 -9.08 -14.97
N GLY A 38 -9.58 -9.78 -13.86
CA GLY A 38 -10.16 -11.09 -13.70
C GLY A 38 -9.45 -12.21 -14.46
N ASN A 39 -8.24 -11.94 -14.95
CA ASN A 39 -7.48 -12.92 -15.76
C ASN A 39 -6.50 -13.75 -14.95
N LEU A 40 -6.36 -13.45 -13.66
CA LEU A 40 -5.42 -14.16 -12.80
C LEU A 40 -6.11 -15.29 -12.06
N PRO A 41 -5.41 -16.42 -11.85
CA PRO A 41 -5.89 -17.39 -10.87
C PRO A 41 -6.04 -16.75 -9.50
N TYR A 42 -6.97 -17.26 -8.72
CA TYR A 42 -7.23 -16.73 -7.38
C TYR A 42 -5.97 -16.67 -6.51
N SER A 43 -5.13 -17.71 -6.59
CA SER A 43 -3.89 -17.74 -5.81
C SER A 43 -2.93 -16.63 -6.18
N GLU A 44 -2.88 -16.27 -7.46
CA GLU A 44 -2.02 -15.17 -7.92
C GLU A 44 -2.58 -13.82 -7.49
N ALA A 45 -3.89 -13.66 -7.49
CA ALA A 45 -4.50 -12.44 -6.99
C ALA A 45 -4.18 -12.25 -5.52
N GLN A 46 -4.25 -13.31 -4.73
CA GLN A 46 -3.87 -13.24 -3.33
C GLN A 46 -2.39 -12.94 -3.15
N GLU A 47 -1.54 -13.51 -4.00
CA GLU A 47 -0.11 -13.23 -3.94
C GLU A 47 0.20 -11.78 -4.29
N LEU A 48 -0.51 -11.20 -5.24
CA LEU A 48 -0.36 -9.77 -5.53
C LEU A 48 -0.70 -8.92 -4.32
N ALA A 49 -1.80 -9.23 -3.64
CA ALA A 49 -2.19 -8.51 -2.44
C ALA A 49 -1.12 -8.65 -1.35
N ALA A 50 -0.59 -9.85 -1.18
CA ALA A 50 0.46 -10.09 -0.19
C ALA A 50 1.75 -9.37 -0.54
N SER A 51 2.10 -9.32 -1.82
CA SER A 51 3.29 -8.61 -2.28
C SER A 51 3.20 -7.11 -2.03
N ALA A 52 2.03 -6.53 -2.28
CA ALA A 52 1.82 -5.11 -1.99
C ALA A 52 1.99 -4.84 -0.50
N ARG A 53 1.50 -5.73 0.35
CA ARG A 53 1.66 -5.62 1.79
C ARG A 53 3.13 -5.68 2.20
N ARG A 54 3.89 -6.60 1.61
CA ARG A 54 5.33 -6.71 1.89
C ARG A 54 6.08 -5.45 1.46
N LEU A 55 5.72 -4.89 0.31
CA LEU A 55 6.33 -3.64 -0.14
C LEU A 55 6.04 -2.51 0.85
N ALA A 56 4.81 -2.44 1.36
CA ALA A 56 4.47 -1.43 2.35
C ALA A 56 5.35 -1.54 3.58
N GLU A 57 5.65 -2.75 4.02
CA GLU A 57 6.51 -2.98 5.18
C GLU A 57 7.95 -2.55 4.90
N VAL A 58 8.42 -2.74 3.66
CA VAL A 58 9.75 -2.30 3.25
C VAL A 58 9.84 -0.78 3.19
N LEU A 59 8.83 -0.13 2.62
CA LEU A 59 8.82 1.32 2.45
C LEU A 59 8.55 2.07 3.76
N PHE A 60 7.73 1.49 4.61
CA PHE A 60 7.30 2.10 5.87
C PHE A 60 7.39 1.07 6.99
N PRO A 61 8.61 0.76 7.46
CA PRO A 61 8.77 -0.26 8.49
C PRO A 61 7.97 0.06 9.75
N GLY A 62 7.29 -0.93 10.27
CA GLY A 62 6.48 -0.78 11.48
C GLY A 62 5.12 -0.15 11.27
N LYS A 63 4.73 0.12 10.02
CA LYS A 63 3.45 0.75 9.72
C LYS A 63 2.45 -0.22 9.06
N GLY A 64 2.66 -1.52 9.28
CA GLY A 64 1.80 -2.52 8.67
C GLY A 64 0.33 -2.39 9.05
N GLU A 65 0.06 -2.01 10.30
CA GLU A 65 -1.32 -1.85 10.73
C GLU A 65 -2.02 -0.70 10.00
N VAL A 66 -1.29 0.37 9.72
CA VAL A 66 -1.85 1.49 8.96
C VAL A 66 -2.19 1.03 7.54
N TYR A 67 -1.29 0.29 6.92
CA TYR A 67 -1.54 -0.27 5.60
C TYR A 67 -2.80 -1.16 5.62
N ASP A 68 -2.89 -2.03 6.62
CA ASP A 68 -4.03 -2.95 6.73
C ASP A 68 -5.34 -2.21 6.88
N LEU A 69 -5.34 -1.08 7.59
CA LEU A 69 -6.56 -0.27 7.72
C LEU A 69 -6.95 0.41 6.42
N LEU A 70 -5.96 0.88 5.65
CA LEU A 70 -6.22 1.68 4.44
C LEU A 70 -6.46 0.83 3.21
N TYR A 71 -5.70 -0.25 3.03
CA TYR A 71 -5.66 -0.94 1.75
C TYR A 71 -6.15 -2.38 1.79
N ARG A 72 -5.99 -3.07 2.91
CA ARG A 72 -6.43 -4.47 2.99
C ARG A 72 -7.91 -4.65 2.66
N PRO A 73 -8.82 -3.78 3.16
CA PRO A 73 -10.22 -3.92 2.79
C PRO A 73 -10.47 -3.78 1.29
N LYS A 74 -9.71 -2.93 0.62
CA LYS A 74 -9.86 -2.73 -0.83
C LYS A 74 -9.52 -4.00 -1.60
N PHE A 75 -8.41 -4.64 -1.24
CA PHE A 75 -8.02 -5.91 -1.87
C PHE A 75 -9.04 -6.99 -1.58
N ARG A 76 -9.46 -7.11 -0.33
CA ARG A 76 -10.43 -8.13 0.07
C ARG A 76 -11.74 -7.97 -0.70
N GLN A 77 -12.26 -6.76 -0.75
CA GLN A 77 -13.51 -6.49 -1.43
C GLN A 77 -13.41 -6.81 -2.91
N LEU A 78 -12.33 -6.35 -3.56
CA LEU A 78 -12.15 -6.57 -4.98
C LEU A 78 -12.00 -8.05 -5.31
N ILE A 79 -11.19 -8.77 -4.54
CA ILE A 79 -10.99 -10.20 -4.76
C ILE A 79 -12.32 -10.94 -4.58
N ASN A 80 -13.09 -10.59 -3.55
CA ASN A 80 -14.39 -11.22 -3.35
C ASN A 80 -15.33 -10.96 -4.53
N GLU A 81 -15.33 -9.74 -5.05
CA GLU A 81 -16.18 -9.38 -6.18
C GLU A 81 -15.77 -10.10 -7.46
N VAL A 82 -14.47 -10.11 -7.77
CA VAL A 82 -13.97 -10.68 -9.01
C VAL A 82 -14.10 -12.20 -9.02
N TYR A 83 -13.78 -12.83 -7.90
CA TYR A 83 -13.79 -14.29 -7.80
C TYR A 83 -15.07 -14.85 -7.17
N ARG A 84 -15.97 -13.96 -6.76
CA ARG A 84 -17.27 -14.29 -6.20
C ARG A 84 -17.17 -15.29 -5.06
N LEU A 85 -16.27 -15.01 -4.15
CA LEU A 85 -16.08 -15.84 -2.97
C LEU A 85 -17.27 -15.65 -2.02
N GLN A 86 -17.68 -16.74 -1.43
CA GLN A 86 -18.79 -16.72 -0.50
C GLN A 86 -18.38 -17.25 0.86
#